data_2aff802dd86cd3d096fe0d8bd1a5c5d1
#
_entry.id   2aff802dd86cd3d096fe0d8bd1a5c5d1
#
_cell.length_a   1.000
_cell.length_b   1.000
_cell.length_c   1.000
_cell.angle_alpha   90.00
_cell.angle_beta   90.00
_cell.angle_gamma   90.00
#
_symmetry.space_group_name_H-M   'P 1'
#
loop_
_entity.id
_entity.type
_entity.pdbx_description
1 polymer ?
#
loop_
_entity_poly.entity_id
_entity_poly.type
_entity_poly.pdbx_seq_one_letter_code
_entity_poly.pdbx_strand_id
1 'polypeptide(L)'
;MTERGGRGRSWEAVKRDAIAAGLTSNERIEEAGEQAKRELRAYRLAEIRKRSAATQRELAARMHVTQGRVSQIESGQLESSELGTLRSYVEALGGSLRVVADFGDVSLTIVD
;
A
#
# COMPACT_ATOMS: atom_id res chain seq x y z
N MET A 1 -14.12 -2.64 22.55
CA MET A 1 -13.63 -2.56 22.06
C MET A 1 -12.85 -2.59 21.64
N THR A 2 -12.54 -2.57 21.29
CA THR A 2 -11.88 -2.65 20.90
C THR A 2 -11.07 -2.38 20.25
N GLU A 3 -10.35 -2.29 19.93
CA GLU A 3 -9.59 -2.00 19.36
C GLU A 3 -9.02 -2.39 18.87
N ARG A 4 -8.73 -2.37 18.34
CA ARG A 4 -8.15 -2.64 17.70
C ARG A 4 -7.00 -2.73 17.59
N GLY A 5 -6.54 -3.07 17.57
CA GLY A 5 -5.42 -3.48 17.49
C GLY A 5 -4.27 -2.95 17.05
N GLY A 6 -3.97 -2.02 16.86
CA GLY A 6 -2.70 -1.45 16.58
C GLY A 6 -2.16 -1.69 15.21
N ARG A 7 -2.83 -2.46 14.36
CA ARG A 7 -2.36 -2.62 13.10
C ARG A 7 -3.04 -1.77 12.19
N GLY A 8 -3.02 -1.11 11.50
CA GLY A 8 -3.81 -0.25 10.67
C GLY A 8 -4.81 0.51 11.51
N ARG A 9 -5.52 1.40 10.96
CA ARG A 9 -6.47 2.25 11.65
C ARG A 9 -7.87 1.95 11.14
N SER A 10 -8.84 1.85 12.05
CA SER A 10 -10.22 1.69 11.67
C SER A 10 -10.72 2.96 10.98
N TRP A 11 -11.76 2.82 10.17
CA TRP A 11 -12.36 3.97 9.50
C TRP A 11 -12.86 5.00 10.51
N GLU A 12 -13.45 4.53 11.63
CA GLU A 12 -13.91 5.43 12.67
C GLU A 12 -12.79 6.21 13.33
N ALA A 13 -11.63 5.57 13.54
CA ALA A 13 -10.49 6.26 14.12
C ALA A 13 -9.98 7.33 13.15
N VAL A 14 -9.87 7.01 11.87
CA VAL A 14 -9.44 7.95 10.85
C VAL A 14 -10.40 9.14 10.77
N LYS A 15 -11.69 8.87 10.82
CA LYS A 15 -12.73 9.90 10.76
C LYS A 15 -12.63 10.83 11.97
N ARG A 16 -12.46 10.29 13.17
CA ARG A 16 -12.31 11.10 14.37
C ARG A 16 -11.07 11.98 14.31
N ASP A 17 -9.97 11.43 13.85
CA ASP A 17 -8.73 12.19 13.72
C ASP A 17 -8.88 13.33 12.73
N ALA A 18 -9.57 13.07 11.62
CA ALA A 18 -9.81 14.09 10.61
C ALA A 18 -10.65 15.23 11.17
N ILE A 19 -11.68 14.90 11.92
CA ILE A 19 -12.54 15.90 12.56
C ILE A 19 -11.75 16.70 13.61
N ALA A 20 -10.99 16.02 14.44
CA ALA A 20 -10.19 16.66 15.47
C ALA A 20 -9.15 17.60 14.88
N ALA A 21 -8.65 17.28 13.69
CA ALA A 21 -7.69 18.14 12.99
C ALA A 21 -8.36 19.28 12.21
N GLY A 22 -9.68 19.39 12.28
CA GLY A 22 -10.41 20.42 11.56
C GLY A 22 -10.79 20.03 10.13
N LEU A 23 -10.67 18.76 9.79
CA LEU A 23 -11.03 18.26 8.46
C LEU A 23 -12.51 17.87 8.49
N THR A 24 -13.37 18.84 8.27
CA THR A 24 -14.80 18.63 8.43
C THR A 24 -15.56 18.33 7.15
N SER A 25 -14.92 18.46 5.99
CA SER A 25 -15.59 18.18 4.72
C SER A 25 -15.58 16.68 4.42
N ASN A 26 -16.59 16.21 3.71
CA ASN A 26 -16.66 14.81 3.28
C ASN A 26 -15.47 14.43 2.41
N GLU A 27 -15.03 15.35 1.54
CA GLU A 27 -13.88 15.10 0.69
C GLU A 27 -12.61 14.80 1.49
N ARG A 28 -12.37 15.58 2.55
CA ARG A 28 -11.19 15.39 3.40
C ARG A 28 -11.28 14.09 4.20
N ILE A 29 -12.47 13.71 4.62
CA ILE A 29 -12.68 12.46 5.32
C ILE A 29 -12.41 11.29 4.36
N GLU A 30 -12.86 11.41 3.11
CA GLU A 30 -12.61 10.39 2.10
C GLU A 30 -11.11 10.27 1.79
N GLU A 31 -10.42 11.40 1.69
CA GLU A 31 -8.97 11.38 1.48
C GLU A 31 -8.24 10.68 2.62
N ALA A 32 -8.65 10.94 3.87
CA ALA A 32 -8.06 10.29 5.03
C ALA A 32 -8.31 8.78 5.00
N GLY A 33 -9.49 8.36 4.55
CA GLY A 33 -9.81 6.94 4.41
C GLY A 33 -8.98 6.28 3.32
N GLU A 34 -8.78 6.96 2.20
CA GLU A 34 -7.94 6.44 1.13
C GLU A 34 -6.49 6.31 1.56
N GLN A 35 -5.99 7.28 2.33
CA GLN A 35 -4.64 7.21 2.86
C GLN A 35 -4.47 6.01 3.78
N ALA A 36 -5.45 5.74 4.64
CA ALA A 36 -5.40 4.59 5.52
C ALA A 36 -5.39 3.28 4.73
N LYS A 37 -6.13 3.20 3.64
CA LYS A 37 -6.12 2.02 2.77
C LYS A 37 -4.76 1.81 2.11
N ARG A 38 -4.13 2.89 1.66
CA ARG A 38 -2.80 2.82 1.07
C ARG A 38 -1.77 2.32 2.08
N GLU A 39 -1.85 2.83 3.30
CA GLU A 39 -0.94 2.41 4.37
C GLU A 39 -1.13 0.94 4.70
N LEU A 40 -2.36 0.46 4.72
CA LEU A 40 -2.65 -0.94 4.98
C LEU A 40 -2.09 -1.85 3.89
N ARG A 41 -2.27 -1.45 2.62
CA ARG A 41 -1.73 -2.24 1.51
C ARG A 41 -0.21 -2.33 1.59
N ALA A 42 0.45 -1.21 1.88
CA ALA A 42 1.90 -1.18 2.03
C ALA A 42 2.36 -2.04 3.20
N TYR A 43 1.63 -1.98 4.31
CA TYR A 43 1.92 -2.80 5.47
C TYR A 43 1.87 -4.29 5.12
N ARG A 44 0.85 -4.69 4.36
CA ARG A 44 0.69 -6.09 3.96
C ARG A 44 1.83 -6.56 3.05
N LEU A 45 2.29 -5.69 2.17
CA LEU A 45 3.44 -6.02 1.32
C LEU A 45 4.69 -6.23 2.17
N ALA A 46 4.92 -5.36 3.14
CA ALA A 46 6.07 -5.51 4.04
C ALA A 46 5.99 -6.81 4.84
N GLU A 47 4.78 -7.21 5.25
CA GLU A 47 4.59 -8.47 5.97
C GLU A 47 4.92 -9.67 5.10
N ILE A 48 4.54 -9.64 3.83
CA ILE A 48 4.87 -10.71 2.88
C ILE A 48 6.39 -10.81 2.74
N ARG A 49 7.08 -9.66 2.59
CA ARG A 49 8.54 -9.66 2.51
C ARG A 49 9.16 -10.29 3.76
N LYS A 50 8.68 -9.91 4.94
CA LYS A 50 9.23 -10.43 6.20
C LYS A 50 9.02 -11.93 6.32
N ARG A 51 7.90 -12.44 5.86
CA ARG A 51 7.64 -13.89 5.85
C ARG A 51 8.60 -14.63 4.94
N SER A 52 9.10 -13.96 3.93
CA SER A 52 10.10 -14.53 3.02
C SER A 52 11.51 -14.44 3.60
N ALA A 53 11.66 -13.94 4.82
CA ALA A 53 12.94 -13.76 5.50
C ALA A 53 13.90 -12.86 4.72
N ALA A 54 13.39 -11.94 3.95
CA ALA A 54 14.20 -11.00 3.18
C ALA A 54 14.17 -9.62 3.83
N THR A 55 15.33 -8.99 3.94
CA THR A 55 15.39 -7.59 4.37
C THR A 55 15.06 -6.69 3.18
N GLN A 56 14.75 -5.42 3.48
CA GLN A 56 14.56 -4.44 2.41
C GLN A 56 15.82 -4.33 1.54
N ARG A 57 16.98 -4.42 2.17
CA ARG A 57 18.25 -4.34 1.46
C ARG A 57 18.46 -5.50 0.50
N GLU A 58 18.16 -6.72 0.97
CA GLU A 58 18.28 -7.92 0.14
C GLU A 58 17.31 -7.87 -1.04
N LEU A 59 16.09 -7.44 -0.78
CA LEU A 59 15.09 -7.34 -1.83
C LEU A 59 15.49 -6.28 -2.86
N ALA A 60 15.99 -5.14 -2.38
CA ALA A 60 16.47 -4.08 -3.27
C ALA A 60 17.60 -4.58 -4.17
N ALA A 61 18.50 -5.38 -3.65
CA ALA A 61 19.58 -5.96 -4.44
C ALA A 61 19.02 -6.87 -5.54
N ARG A 62 18.03 -7.69 -5.24
CA ARG A 62 17.40 -8.56 -6.23
C ARG A 62 16.69 -7.75 -7.31
N MET A 63 16.12 -6.62 -6.95
CA MET A 63 15.39 -5.76 -7.87
C MET A 63 16.30 -4.80 -8.63
N HIS A 64 17.56 -4.72 -8.26
CA HIS A 64 18.51 -3.75 -8.81
C HIS A 64 18.05 -2.30 -8.58
N VAL A 65 17.53 -2.05 -7.40
CA VAL A 65 17.10 -0.70 -6.98
C VAL A 65 17.71 -0.37 -5.62
N THR A 66 17.51 0.85 -5.16
CA THR A 66 17.98 1.24 -3.84
C THR A 66 17.05 0.73 -2.76
N GLN A 67 17.59 0.58 -1.53
CA GLN A 67 16.76 0.25 -0.39
C GLN A 67 15.69 1.31 -0.16
N GLY A 68 16.01 2.59 -0.41
CA GLY A 68 15.03 3.67 -0.29
C GLY A 68 13.83 3.47 -1.19
N ARG A 69 14.02 2.89 -2.37
CA ARG A 69 12.92 2.61 -3.28
C ARG A 69 11.98 1.55 -2.68
N VAL A 70 12.57 0.50 -2.10
CA VAL A 70 11.78 -0.54 -1.43
C VAL A 70 11.05 0.07 -0.23
N SER A 71 11.73 0.90 0.54
CA SER A 71 11.12 1.57 1.68
C SER A 71 9.94 2.43 1.26
N GLN A 72 10.03 3.14 0.13
CA GLN A 72 8.93 3.95 -0.39
C GLN A 72 7.70 3.10 -0.70
N ILE A 73 7.91 1.95 -1.31
CA ILE A 73 6.80 1.03 -1.61
C ILE A 73 6.11 0.60 -0.32
N GLU A 74 6.89 0.28 0.70
CA GLU A 74 6.37 -0.23 1.96
C GLU A 74 5.86 0.84 2.91
N SER A 75 5.97 2.11 2.54
CA SER A 75 5.48 3.23 3.36
C SER A 75 4.18 3.84 2.83
N GLY A 76 3.56 3.22 1.84
CA GLY A 76 2.27 3.69 1.35
C GLY A 76 2.35 4.53 0.08
N GLN A 77 3.52 4.65 -0.52
CA GLN A 77 3.71 5.45 -1.73
C GLN A 77 3.60 4.60 -2.99
N LEU A 78 2.62 3.71 -3.01
CA LEU A 78 2.44 2.79 -4.13
C LEU A 78 2.05 3.52 -5.40
N GLU A 79 1.19 4.52 -5.30
CA GLU A 79 0.68 5.24 -6.45
C GLU A 79 1.73 6.12 -7.11
N SER A 80 2.76 6.50 -6.37
CA SER A 80 3.85 7.27 -6.93
C SER A 80 5.01 6.40 -7.41
N SER A 81 4.88 5.08 -7.28
CA SER A 81 5.89 4.14 -7.76
C SER A 81 5.61 3.78 -9.21
N GLU A 82 6.67 3.58 -9.97
CA GLU A 82 6.51 3.12 -11.34
C GLU A 82 6.00 1.69 -11.36
N LEU A 83 5.16 1.40 -12.34
CA LEU A 83 4.56 0.09 -12.49
C LEU A 83 5.61 -1.02 -12.61
N GLY A 84 6.66 -0.77 -13.38
CA GLY A 84 7.75 -1.75 -13.51
C GLY A 84 8.45 -2.03 -12.20
N THR A 85 8.60 -1.02 -11.35
CA THR A 85 9.20 -1.19 -10.04
C THR A 85 8.30 -2.04 -9.13
N LEU A 86 6.99 -1.77 -9.17
CA LEU A 86 6.04 -2.58 -8.39
C LEU A 86 6.03 -4.02 -8.86
N ARG A 87 6.12 -4.24 -10.17
CA ARG A 87 6.19 -5.60 -10.72
C ARG A 87 7.42 -6.32 -10.21
N SER A 88 8.59 -5.66 -10.27
CA SER A 88 9.83 -6.25 -9.78
C SER A 88 9.74 -6.61 -8.31
N TYR A 89 9.13 -5.75 -7.52
CA TYR A 89 8.94 -5.99 -6.09
C TYR A 89 8.11 -7.26 -5.86
N VAL A 90 6.95 -7.34 -6.52
CA VAL A 90 6.04 -8.45 -6.34
C VAL A 90 6.66 -9.76 -6.83
N GLU A 91 7.32 -9.71 -8.00
CA GLU A 91 7.94 -10.91 -8.57
C GLU A 91 9.12 -11.38 -7.75
N ALA A 92 9.90 -10.47 -7.18
CA ALA A 92 11.01 -10.84 -6.31
C ALA A 92 10.53 -11.57 -5.05
N LEU A 93 9.28 -11.38 -4.66
CA LEU A 93 8.67 -12.08 -3.53
C LEU A 93 7.89 -13.33 -3.95
N GLY A 94 7.96 -13.69 -5.23
CA GLY A 94 7.32 -14.91 -5.73
C GLY A 94 5.89 -14.73 -6.21
N GLY A 95 5.41 -13.50 -6.27
CA GLY A 95 4.06 -13.21 -6.75
C GLY A 95 4.04 -12.72 -8.17
N SER A 96 2.87 -12.29 -8.62
CA SER A 96 2.73 -11.64 -9.92
C SER A 96 1.85 -10.40 -9.76
N LEU A 97 2.19 -9.35 -10.48
CA LEU A 97 1.42 -8.11 -10.44
C LEU A 97 0.37 -8.13 -11.54
N ARG A 98 -0.85 -7.77 -11.16
CA ARG A 98 -1.94 -7.62 -12.11
C ARG A 98 -2.55 -6.24 -11.94
N VAL A 99 -2.75 -5.54 -13.04
CA VAL A 99 -3.38 -4.21 -13.04
C VAL A 99 -4.69 -4.32 -13.80
N VAL A 100 -5.76 -3.93 -13.17
CA VAL A 100 -7.11 -4.07 -13.72
C VAL A 100 -7.74 -2.69 -13.84
N ALA A 101 -8.32 -2.40 -14.99
CA ALA A 101 -9.16 -1.23 -15.18
C ALA A 101 -10.61 -1.67 -15.01
N ASP A 102 -11.28 -1.04 -14.07
CA ASP A 102 -12.66 -1.39 -13.74
C ASP A 102 -13.58 -0.25 -14.14
N PHE A 103 -14.50 -0.54 -15.05
CA PHE A 103 -15.45 0.45 -15.57
C PHE A 103 -16.87 0.20 -15.03
N GLY A 104 -16.99 -0.57 -13.96
CA GLY A 104 -18.28 -0.90 -13.39
C GLY A 104 -18.78 -2.24 -13.90
N ASP A 105 -19.31 -2.25 -15.11
CA ASP A 105 -19.83 -3.47 -15.72
C ASP A 105 -18.80 -4.22 -16.57
N VAL A 106 -17.64 -3.61 -16.79
CA VAL A 106 -16.56 -4.21 -17.58
C VAL A 106 -15.26 -4.04 -16.80
N SER A 107 -14.50 -5.12 -16.69
CA SER A 107 -13.16 -5.09 -16.09
C SER A 107 -12.16 -5.61 -17.10
N LEU A 108 -11.09 -4.88 -17.31
CA LEU A 108 -10.03 -5.26 -18.24
C LEU A 108 -8.72 -5.42 -17.48
N THR A 109 -8.06 -6.54 -17.68
CA THR A 109 -6.69 -6.71 -17.17
C THR A 109 -5.75 -6.03 -18.16
N ILE A 110 -5.08 -4.98 -17.70
CA ILE A 110 -4.19 -4.19 -18.53
C ILE A 110 -2.79 -4.77 -18.50
N VAL A 111 -2.36 -5.22 -17.33
CA VAL A 111 -1.04 -5.80 -17.12
C VAL A 111 -1.22 -7.03 -16.23
N ASP A 112 -0.59 -8.13 -16.61
CA ASP A 112 -0.54 -9.29 -15.73
C ASP A 112 0.75 -10.09 -15.92
#